data_51905142eec83c03c9c4fad11cbde72b
#
_entry.id   51905142eec83c03c9c4fad11cbde72b
#
_cell.length_a   1.000
_cell.length_b   1.000
_cell.length_c   1.000
_cell.angle_alpha   90.00
_cell.angle_beta   90.00
_cell.angle_gamma   90.00
#
_symmetry.space_group_name_H-M   'P 1'
#
loop_
_entity.id
_entity.type
_entity.pdbx_description
1 polymer ?
#
loop_
_entity_poly.entity_id
_entity_poly.type
_entity_poly.pdbx_seq_one_letter_code
_entity_poly.pdbx_strand_id
1 'polypeptide(L)'
;MIKNWRITGDTHGANSLRISYLLENEPELIPEETALIILGDAGFNYYLNKKDRRNKAETEAKGVYIYCVRGNHEARPGEKLGMKLVSDENVGGPVWIEEEFPHIRYFTDWGFYNIDGLRTLVIGGAYSVDKYYRIANNLQWFENEQLAYYDREACLRNTEGKHFDLVLSHTCPLSLQPTDLFLNFIDQSTVDNSMEVWMEELAHNMNWKLWLFAHYHTDRIEWPHVEQFYMEIESLNDIVVRWTRYDETGELDWWLPISPKMKRMMEGE
;
A
#
# COMPACT_ATOMS: atom_id res chain seq x y z
N MET A 1 21.13 6.40 -4.36
CA MET A 1 20.15 5.71 -5.25
C MET A 1 19.71 4.46 -4.53
N ILE A 2 18.41 4.22 -4.41
CA ILE A 2 17.86 3.03 -3.77
C ILE A 2 18.22 1.79 -4.61
N LYS A 3 18.64 0.74 -3.93
CA LYS A 3 19.01 -0.56 -4.53
C LYS A 3 18.14 -1.70 -3.99
N ASN A 4 17.61 -1.54 -2.79
CA ASN A 4 16.84 -2.56 -2.09
C ASN A 4 15.45 -2.04 -1.79
N TRP A 5 14.46 -2.57 -2.46
CA TRP A 5 13.06 -2.24 -2.25
C TRP A 5 12.39 -3.33 -1.42
N ARG A 6 11.70 -2.92 -0.35
CA ARG A 6 10.92 -3.79 0.54
C ARG A 6 9.48 -3.32 0.58
N ILE A 7 8.55 -4.26 0.72
CA ILE A 7 7.11 -4.01 0.80
C ILE A 7 6.61 -4.51 2.15
N THR A 8 5.70 -3.76 2.75
CA THR A 8 4.94 -4.18 3.95
C THR A 8 3.55 -3.55 3.93
N GLY A 9 2.64 -4.06 4.75
CA GLY A 9 1.30 -3.49 4.94
C GLY A 9 1.23 -2.46 6.06
N ASP A 10 0.03 -2.34 6.62
CA ASP A 10 -0.35 -1.41 7.67
C ASP A 10 0.58 -1.47 8.88
N THR A 11 1.33 -0.42 9.13
CA THR A 11 2.24 -0.38 10.28
C THR A 11 1.65 0.28 11.52
N HIS A 12 0.61 1.10 11.34
CA HIS A 12 -0.08 1.83 12.42
C HIS A 12 0.87 2.50 13.43
N GLY A 13 1.99 3.04 12.91
CA GLY A 13 2.99 3.72 13.73
C GLY A 13 4.12 2.83 14.28
N ALA A 14 4.13 1.54 14.00
CA ALA A 14 5.21 0.63 14.38
C ALA A 14 6.43 0.67 13.41
N ASN A 15 6.60 1.78 12.67
CA ASN A 15 7.56 1.90 11.58
C ASN A 15 9.01 1.63 12.01
N SER A 16 9.44 2.32 13.07
CA SER A 16 10.81 2.17 13.60
C SER A 16 11.12 0.74 14.05
N LEU A 17 10.13 0.03 14.62
CA LEU A 17 10.26 -1.39 15.01
C LEU A 17 10.37 -2.30 13.79
N ARG A 18 9.54 -2.08 12.76
CA ARG A 18 9.60 -2.84 11.50
C ARG A 18 10.94 -2.70 10.80
N ILE A 19 11.46 -1.47 10.74
CA ILE A 19 12.78 -1.22 10.16
C ILE A 19 13.89 -1.87 10.99
N SER A 20 13.81 -1.82 12.32
CA SER A 20 14.79 -2.50 13.15
C SER A 20 14.78 -4.01 12.89
N TYR A 21 13.60 -4.61 12.85
CA TYR A 21 13.43 -6.03 12.53
C TYR A 21 14.02 -6.36 11.15
N LEU A 22 13.74 -5.54 10.13
CA LEU A 22 14.30 -5.72 8.79
C LEU A 22 15.83 -5.72 8.82
N LEU A 23 16.44 -4.69 9.41
CA LEU A 23 17.90 -4.54 9.43
C LEU A 23 18.60 -5.58 10.32
N GLU A 24 17.94 -6.12 11.33
CA GLU A 24 18.45 -7.22 12.16
C GLU A 24 18.43 -8.55 11.43
N ASN A 25 17.43 -8.81 10.57
CA ASN A 25 17.31 -10.05 9.80
C ASN A 25 18.04 -10.01 8.46
N GLU A 26 18.27 -8.83 7.91
CA GLU A 26 19.01 -8.62 6.66
C GLU A 26 20.18 -7.63 6.90
N PRO A 27 21.22 -8.04 7.65
CA PRO A 27 22.31 -7.15 8.09
C PRO A 27 23.20 -6.64 6.94
N GLU A 28 23.07 -7.21 5.75
CA GLU A 28 23.74 -6.75 4.53
C GLU A 28 23.09 -5.50 3.92
N LEU A 29 21.87 -5.13 4.33
CA LEU A 29 21.21 -3.94 3.84
C LEU A 29 21.90 -2.68 4.35
N ILE A 30 22.17 -1.78 3.43
CA ILE A 30 22.65 -0.43 3.73
C ILE A 30 21.41 0.49 3.83
N PRO A 31 21.14 1.09 5.01
CA PRO A 31 19.92 1.89 5.21
C PRO A 31 19.69 2.94 4.13
N GLU A 32 20.72 3.72 3.78
CA GLU A 32 20.64 4.81 2.78
C GLU A 32 20.46 4.31 1.34
N GLU A 33 20.59 3.01 1.10
CA GLU A 33 20.34 2.34 -0.18
C GLU A 33 19.08 1.48 -0.16
N THR A 34 18.34 1.50 0.96
CA THR A 34 17.14 0.69 1.19
C THR A 34 15.90 1.57 1.29
N ALA A 35 14.82 1.13 0.65
CA ALA A 35 13.50 1.73 0.77
C ALA A 35 12.48 0.69 1.25
N LEU A 36 11.62 1.10 2.18
CA LEU A 36 10.44 0.37 2.62
C LEU A 36 9.18 1.07 2.11
N ILE A 37 8.41 0.40 1.28
CA ILE A 37 7.09 0.86 0.84
C ILE A 37 6.06 0.33 1.83
N ILE A 38 5.26 1.23 2.39
CA ILE A 38 4.14 0.90 3.28
C ILE A 38 2.85 1.09 2.49
N LEU A 39 2.07 0.02 2.36
CA LEU A 39 0.85 -0.01 1.54
C LEU A 39 -0.36 0.61 2.24
N GLY A 40 -0.15 1.71 2.93
CA GLY A 40 -1.13 2.50 3.66
C GLY A 40 -1.04 2.34 5.17
N ASP A 41 -1.76 3.20 5.87
CA ASP A 41 -1.86 3.23 7.33
C ASP A 41 -0.51 3.19 8.06
N ALA A 42 0.45 3.99 7.54
CA ALA A 42 1.76 4.15 8.14
C ALA A 42 1.71 4.79 9.55
N GLY A 43 0.61 5.46 9.88
CA GLY A 43 0.39 6.09 11.18
C GLY A 43 1.23 7.35 11.42
N PHE A 44 1.75 7.96 10.37
CA PHE A 44 2.54 9.19 10.46
C PHE A 44 1.70 10.46 10.58
N ASN A 45 0.46 10.44 10.08
CA ASN A 45 -0.44 11.58 10.04
C ASN A 45 -1.82 11.22 10.62
N TYR A 46 -1.86 10.42 11.69
CA TYR A 46 -3.07 9.98 12.34
C TYR A 46 -3.53 10.95 13.44
N TYR A 47 -2.64 11.25 14.42
CA TYR A 47 -2.98 12.08 15.57
C TYR A 47 -2.88 13.58 15.29
N LEU A 48 -2.16 13.99 14.28
CA LEU A 48 -1.85 15.37 13.89
C LEU A 48 -1.26 16.19 15.05
N ASN A 49 -0.40 15.55 15.82
CA ASN A 49 0.22 16.14 17.02
C ASN A 49 1.62 15.57 17.28
N LYS A 50 2.14 15.81 18.51
CA LYS A 50 3.48 15.38 18.92
C LYS A 50 3.73 13.87 18.83
N LYS A 51 2.68 13.03 18.84
CA LYS A 51 2.84 11.57 18.69
C LYS A 51 3.32 11.23 17.28
N ASP A 52 2.68 11.81 16.26
CA ASP A 52 3.07 11.60 14.87
C ASP A 52 4.49 12.11 14.63
N ARG A 53 4.81 13.31 15.13
CA ARG A 53 6.16 13.86 15.01
C ARG A 53 7.22 12.98 15.65
N ARG A 54 6.93 12.41 16.85
CA ARG A 54 7.83 11.48 17.50
C ARG A 54 8.03 10.21 16.67
N ASN A 55 6.94 9.61 16.17
CA ASN A 55 7.00 8.42 15.30
C ASN A 55 7.84 8.70 14.05
N LYS A 56 7.63 9.85 13.39
CA LYS A 56 8.44 10.27 12.23
C LYS A 56 9.93 10.40 12.62
N ALA A 57 10.25 11.05 13.74
CA ALA A 57 11.63 11.23 14.18
C ALA A 57 12.33 9.91 14.52
N GLU A 58 11.63 8.98 15.17
CA GLU A 58 12.16 7.64 15.49
C GLU A 58 12.38 6.81 14.20
N THR A 59 11.53 6.99 13.20
CA THR A 59 11.65 6.33 11.89
C THR A 59 12.79 6.94 11.07
N GLU A 60 12.84 8.27 10.99
CA GLU A 60 13.88 9.04 10.28
C GLU A 60 15.29 8.66 10.76
N ALA A 61 15.45 8.46 12.07
CA ALA A 61 16.73 8.07 12.69
C ALA A 61 17.26 6.70 12.24
N LYS A 62 16.45 5.89 11.54
CA LYS A 62 16.88 4.60 10.97
C LYS A 62 17.62 4.74 9.65
N GLY A 63 17.52 5.88 8.96
CA GLY A 63 18.20 6.15 7.70
C GLY A 63 17.63 5.43 6.49
N VAL A 64 16.60 4.61 6.65
CA VAL A 64 15.90 3.91 5.55
C VAL A 64 14.89 4.86 4.92
N TYR A 65 14.80 4.87 3.59
CA TYR A 65 13.76 5.61 2.89
C TYR A 65 12.40 4.94 3.07
N ILE A 66 11.39 5.72 3.42
CA ILE A 66 10.02 5.24 3.56
C ILE A 66 9.16 5.86 2.47
N TYR A 67 8.42 5.03 1.74
CA TYR A 67 7.45 5.47 0.75
C TYR A 67 6.05 5.03 1.18
N CYS A 68 5.19 5.99 1.49
CA CYS A 68 3.85 5.71 2.00
C CYS A 68 2.81 5.81 0.90
N VAL A 69 2.09 4.73 0.63
CA VAL A 69 0.76 4.81 0.04
C VAL A 69 -0.18 5.36 1.10
N ARG A 70 -1.13 6.23 0.76
CA ARG A 70 -2.07 6.75 1.75
C ARG A 70 -3.09 5.69 2.15
N GLY A 71 -3.25 5.47 3.46
CA GLY A 71 -4.31 4.63 4.02
C GLY A 71 -5.61 5.41 4.33
N ASN A 72 -6.57 4.76 4.98
CA ASN A 72 -7.80 5.39 5.44
C ASN A 72 -7.66 6.04 6.84
N HIS A 73 -6.72 5.58 7.66
CA HIS A 73 -6.44 6.13 8.98
C HIS A 73 -5.36 7.22 8.97
N GLU A 74 -5.30 8.00 7.90
CA GLU A 74 -4.28 9.04 7.76
C GLU A 74 -4.87 10.31 7.13
N ALA A 75 -4.45 11.48 7.65
CA ALA A 75 -4.71 12.73 6.95
C ALA A 75 -4.01 12.71 5.58
N ARG A 76 -4.71 13.22 4.58
CA ARG A 76 -4.18 13.31 3.21
C ARG A 76 -2.89 14.14 3.19
N PRO A 77 -1.78 13.60 2.67
CA PRO A 77 -0.54 14.35 2.49
C PRO A 77 -0.76 15.61 1.65
N GLY A 78 -0.10 16.69 2.01
CA GLY A 78 -0.24 17.93 1.26
C GLY A 78 0.21 19.17 2.03
N GLU A 79 0.01 20.34 1.40
CA GLU A 79 0.41 21.63 1.94
C GLU A 79 -0.22 21.96 3.29
N LYS A 80 -1.43 21.47 3.56
CA LYS A 80 -2.12 21.67 4.86
C LYS A 80 -1.36 21.05 6.03
N LEU A 81 -0.52 20.04 5.78
CA LEU A 81 0.36 19.42 6.75
C LEU A 81 1.78 20.00 6.72
N GLY A 82 2.01 21.09 6.00
CA GLY A 82 3.34 21.70 5.84
C GLY A 82 4.26 20.95 4.89
N MET A 83 3.73 20.02 4.11
CA MET A 83 4.50 19.23 3.15
C MET A 83 4.72 20.00 1.84
N LYS A 84 5.81 19.64 1.13
CA LYS A 84 6.13 20.13 -0.21
C LYS A 84 6.03 19.00 -1.22
N LEU A 85 5.44 19.29 -2.38
CA LEU A 85 5.46 18.36 -3.51
C LEU A 85 6.78 18.53 -4.27
N VAL A 86 7.53 17.45 -4.41
CA VAL A 86 8.81 17.43 -5.11
C VAL A 86 8.86 16.28 -6.11
N SER A 87 9.68 16.40 -7.14
CA SER A 87 10.01 15.27 -8.01
C SER A 87 11.06 14.41 -7.32
N ASP A 88 10.81 13.11 -7.18
CA ASP A 88 11.74 12.15 -6.60
C ASP A 88 12.29 11.23 -7.70
N GLU A 89 13.61 11.32 -7.92
CA GLU A 89 14.30 10.56 -8.97
C GLU A 89 14.32 9.06 -8.69
N ASN A 90 14.21 8.63 -7.42
CA ASN A 90 14.20 7.20 -7.07
C ASN A 90 12.93 6.49 -7.55
N VAL A 91 11.81 7.22 -7.65
CA VAL A 91 10.52 6.68 -8.09
C VAL A 91 10.01 7.31 -9.39
N GLY A 92 10.78 8.25 -9.97
CA GLY A 92 10.46 8.90 -11.25
C GLY A 92 9.14 9.67 -11.25
N GLY A 93 8.70 10.18 -10.10
CA GLY A 93 7.42 10.85 -9.96
C GLY A 93 7.34 11.82 -8.77
N PRO A 94 6.20 12.52 -8.61
CA PRO A 94 6.00 13.47 -7.53
C PRO A 94 5.68 12.77 -6.22
N VAL A 95 6.33 13.24 -5.13
CA VAL A 95 6.03 12.80 -3.77
C VAL A 95 5.90 14.00 -2.84
N TRP A 96 5.11 13.86 -1.78
CA TRP A 96 5.06 14.82 -0.70
C TRP A 96 6.17 14.52 0.32
N ILE A 97 6.84 15.56 0.80
CA ILE A 97 7.89 15.49 1.83
C ILE A 97 7.70 16.55 2.89
N GLU A 98 8.16 16.24 4.11
CA GLU A 98 8.41 17.21 5.16
C GLU A 98 9.92 17.48 5.24
N GLU A 99 10.34 18.76 5.29
CA GLU A 99 11.78 19.11 5.36
C GLU A 99 12.48 18.53 6.61
N GLU A 100 11.72 18.34 7.68
CA GLU A 100 12.23 17.80 8.94
C GLU A 100 12.50 16.28 8.85
N PHE A 101 11.81 15.57 7.94
CA PHE A 101 11.88 14.10 7.80
C PHE A 101 12.17 13.71 6.35
N PRO A 102 13.38 14.00 5.85
CA PRO A 102 13.69 13.87 4.43
C PRO A 102 13.72 12.43 3.89
N HIS A 103 13.76 11.40 4.72
CA HIS A 103 13.64 10.01 4.27
C HIS A 103 12.18 9.54 4.18
N ILE A 104 11.21 10.26 4.76
CA ILE A 104 9.79 9.90 4.70
C ILE A 104 9.15 10.58 3.49
N ARG A 105 8.68 9.79 2.56
CA ARG A 105 8.02 10.17 1.30
C ARG A 105 6.58 9.72 1.31
N TYR A 106 5.68 10.52 0.80
CA TYR A 106 4.29 10.14 0.61
C TYR A 106 3.96 10.23 -0.87
N PHE A 107 3.51 9.13 -1.45
CA PHE A 107 2.97 9.16 -2.80
C PHE A 107 1.78 10.12 -2.88
N THR A 108 1.49 10.62 -4.07
CA THR A 108 0.21 11.32 -4.32
C THR A 108 -0.95 10.33 -4.18
N ASP A 109 -2.16 10.81 -4.00
CA ASP A 109 -3.35 9.96 -3.80
C ASP A 109 -3.53 8.92 -4.91
N TRP A 110 -3.14 9.25 -6.14
CA TRP A 110 -2.89 8.32 -7.23
C TRP A 110 -1.79 8.91 -8.13
N GLY A 111 -1.05 8.05 -8.81
CA GLY A 111 0.03 8.51 -9.67
C GLY A 111 0.80 7.41 -10.35
N PHE A 112 1.60 7.81 -11.34
CA PHE A 112 2.48 6.93 -12.10
C PHE A 112 3.91 7.12 -11.64
N TYR A 113 4.59 6.01 -11.41
CA TYR A 113 5.95 5.96 -10.90
C TYR A 113 6.78 4.92 -11.66
N ASN A 114 8.08 4.96 -11.46
CA ASN A 114 9.00 3.92 -11.88
C ASN A 114 9.77 3.46 -10.64
N ILE A 115 9.40 2.29 -10.12
CA ILE A 115 10.00 1.73 -8.92
C ILE A 115 10.85 0.53 -9.34
N ASP A 116 12.16 0.63 -9.20
CA ASP A 116 13.11 -0.42 -9.61
C ASP A 116 12.96 -0.85 -11.08
N GLY A 117 12.70 0.10 -11.95
CA GLY A 117 12.44 -0.16 -13.37
C GLY A 117 11.01 -0.60 -13.72
N LEU A 118 10.17 -0.89 -12.73
CA LEU A 118 8.78 -1.28 -12.91
C LEU A 118 7.89 -0.06 -13.12
N ARG A 119 7.13 -0.04 -14.22
CA ARG A 119 6.07 0.96 -14.41
C ARG A 119 4.97 0.71 -13.40
N THR A 120 4.84 1.61 -12.44
CA THR A 120 3.99 1.43 -11.26
C THR A 120 2.84 2.42 -11.26
N LEU A 121 1.63 1.93 -10.97
CA LEU A 121 0.48 2.73 -10.56
C LEU A 121 0.35 2.66 -9.04
N VAL A 122 0.24 3.81 -8.38
CA VAL A 122 -0.04 3.89 -6.94
C VAL A 122 -1.44 4.45 -6.73
N ILE A 123 -2.21 3.88 -5.79
CA ILE A 123 -3.58 4.29 -5.45
C ILE A 123 -3.75 4.25 -3.93
N GLY A 124 -3.98 5.40 -3.31
CA GLY A 124 -4.21 5.53 -1.88
C GLY A 124 -5.68 5.60 -1.50
N GLY A 125 -5.96 5.30 -0.23
CA GLY A 125 -7.28 5.42 0.39
C GLY A 125 -8.09 4.13 0.40
N ALA A 126 -9.01 4.07 1.36
CA ALA A 126 -10.00 3.02 1.53
C ALA A 126 -11.15 3.53 2.42
N TYR A 127 -12.21 2.75 2.58
CA TYR A 127 -13.30 3.04 3.51
C TYR A 127 -13.00 2.43 4.90
N SER A 128 -13.25 3.19 5.97
CA SER A 128 -13.14 2.70 7.33
C SER A 128 -14.40 1.99 7.77
N VAL A 129 -14.37 0.66 7.89
CA VAL A 129 -15.52 -0.14 8.36
C VAL A 129 -15.96 0.23 9.79
N ASP A 130 -15.05 0.80 10.59
CA ASP A 130 -15.30 1.28 11.95
C ASP A 130 -15.64 2.79 12.04
N LYS A 131 -15.91 3.43 10.91
CA LYS A 131 -16.23 4.87 10.81
C LYS A 131 -17.22 5.34 11.86
N TYR A 132 -18.37 4.69 11.97
CA TYR A 132 -19.43 5.09 12.89
C TYR A 132 -19.03 4.91 14.36
N TYR A 133 -18.27 3.85 14.66
CA TYR A 133 -17.69 3.65 15.99
C TYR A 133 -16.71 4.77 16.33
N ARG A 134 -15.85 5.15 15.41
CA ARG A 134 -14.88 6.24 15.58
C ARG A 134 -15.57 7.57 15.84
N ILE A 135 -16.55 7.94 15.03
CA ILE A 135 -17.32 9.18 15.19
C ILE A 135 -18.04 9.19 16.55
N ALA A 136 -18.71 8.10 16.92
CA ALA A 136 -19.46 8.00 18.19
C ALA A 136 -18.56 8.09 19.43
N ASN A 137 -17.29 7.66 19.33
CA ASN A 137 -16.32 7.67 20.42
C ASN A 137 -15.31 8.82 20.35
N ASN A 138 -15.52 9.81 19.49
CA ASN A 138 -14.61 10.93 19.25
C ASN A 138 -13.15 10.46 18.91
N LEU A 139 -13.02 9.36 18.20
CA LEU A 139 -11.74 8.90 17.65
C LEU A 139 -11.50 9.57 16.32
N GLN A 140 -10.21 9.61 15.91
CA GLN A 140 -9.84 10.23 14.63
C GLN A 140 -10.44 9.46 13.46
N TRP A 141 -11.12 10.19 12.58
CA TRP A 141 -11.61 9.74 11.29
C TRP A 141 -11.47 10.89 10.27
N PHE A 142 -11.14 10.54 9.03
CA PHE A 142 -10.90 11.52 7.97
C PHE A 142 -11.99 11.41 6.90
N GLU A 143 -12.76 12.47 6.72
CA GLU A 143 -13.88 12.51 5.76
C GLU A 143 -13.43 12.18 4.32
N ASN A 144 -12.19 12.51 3.99
CA ASN A 144 -11.60 12.28 2.67
C ASN A 144 -10.73 11.01 2.60
N GLU A 145 -11.08 9.98 3.40
CA GLU A 145 -10.34 8.71 3.45
C GLU A 145 -10.30 7.96 2.11
N GLN A 146 -11.35 8.07 1.30
CA GLN A 146 -11.39 7.54 -0.06
C GLN A 146 -10.96 8.59 -1.09
N LEU A 147 -10.65 8.16 -2.33
CA LEU A 147 -10.46 9.07 -3.45
C LEU A 147 -11.78 9.79 -3.80
N ALA A 148 -11.68 11.08 -4.08
CA ALA A 148 -12.81 11.85 -4.57
C ALA A 148 -13.23 11.37 -5.98
N TYR A 149 -14.51 11.56 -6.31
CA TYR A 149 -15.06 11.13 -7.60
C TYR A 149 -14.25 11.65 -8.80
N TYR A 150 -13.88 12.92 -8.79
CA TYR A 150 -13.10 13.52 -9.89
C TYR A 150 -11.68 12.92 -10.01
N ASP A 151 -11.06 12.49 -8.91
CA ASP A 151 -9.77 11.81 -8.91
C ASP A 151 -9.91 10.40 -9.51
N ARG A 152 -10.99 9.69 -9.15
CA ARG A 152 -11.32 8.37 -9.71
C ARG A 152 -11.50 8.43 -11.23
N GLU A 153 -12.28 9.40 -11.71
CA GLU A 153 -12.51 9.63 -13.13
C GLU A 153 -11.22 10.03 -13.87
N ALA A 154 -10.39 10.86 -13.23
CA ALA A 154 -9.12 11.26 -13.82
C ALA A 154 -8.16 10.05 -13.92
N CYS A 155 -8.11 9.20 -12.89
CA CYS A 155 -7.32 7.99 -12.87
C CYS A 155 -7.76 7.03 -14.00
N LEU A 156 -9.07 6.71 -14.11
CA LEU A 156 -9.62 5.86 -15.17
C LEU A 156 -9.20 6.35 -16.57
N ARG A 157 -9.45 7.62 -16.89
CA ARG A 157 -9.08 8.18 -18.20
C ARG A 157 -7.59 8.12 -18.47
N ASN A 158 -6.76 8.27 -17.44
CA ASN A 158 -5.30 8.28 -17.62
C ASN A 158 -4.69 6.88 -17.65
N THR A 159 -5.39 5.85 -17.20
CA THR A 159 -4.91 4.47 -17.18
C THR A 159 -5.47 3.61 -18.32
N GLU A 160 -6.54 4.05 -18.97
CA GLU A 160 -7.23 3.30 -20.05
C GLU A 160 -6.25 2.77 -21.10
N GLY A 161 -6.27 1.46 -21.31
CA GLY A 161 -5.42 0.76 -22.28
C GLY A 161 -3.92 0.75 -21.94
N LYS A 162 -3.49 1.35 -20.83
CA LYS A 162 -2.07 1.36 -20.45
C LYS A 162 -1.67 0.06 -19.76
N HIS A 163 -0.38 -0.21 -19.82
CA HIS A 163 0.23 -1.33 -19.14
C HIS A 163 1.01 -0.86 -17.89
N PHE A 164 0.84 -1.59 -16.79
CA PHE A 164 1.61 -1.43 -15.55
C PHE A 164 2.24 -2.77 -15.15
N ASP A 165 3.51 -2.73 -14.79
CA ASP A 165 4.19 -3.91 -14.25
C ASP A 165 3.76 -4.16 -12.80
N LEU A 166 3.44 -3.09 -12.07
CA LEU A 166 3.11 -3.11 -10.65
C LEU A 166 1.95 -2.14 -10.35
N VAL A 167 1.01 -2.59 -9.53
CA VAL A 167 0.00 -1.73 -8.89
C VAL A 167 0.18 -1.84 -7.38
N LEU A 168 0.35 -0.70 -6.72
CA LEU A 168 0.42 -0.57 -5.26
C LEU A 168 -0.81 0.16 -4.79
N SER A 169 -1.59 -0.44 -3.93
CA SER A 169 -2.78 0.22 -3.39
C SER A 169 -2.97 -0.07 -1.91
N HIS A 170 -3.82 0.71 -1.23
CA HIS A 170 -4.18 0.39 0.14
C HIS A 170 -5.27 -0.67 0.18
N THR A 171 -6.46 -0.43 -0.42
CA THR A 171 -7.47 -1.47 -0.66
C THR A 171 -7.32 -2.10 -2.06
N CYS A 172 -8.24 -2.95 -2.48
CA CYS A 172 -8.15 -3.75 -3.71
C CYS A 172 -9.43 -3.68 -4.56
N PRO A 173 -9.42 -4.18 -5.81
CA PRO A 173 -10.64 -4.42 -6.59
C PRO A 173 -11.66 -5.27 -5.85
N LEU A 174 -12.95 -5.04 -6.10
CA LEU A 174 -14.06 -5.71 -5.42
C LEU A 174 -13.95 -7.23 -5.47
N SER A 175 -13.60 -7.79 -6.63
CA SER A 175 -13.46 -9.25 -6.82
C SER A 175 -12.27 -9.85 -6.07
N LEU A 176 -11.32 -9.03 -5.65
CA LEU A 176 -10.13 -9.45 -4.90
C LEU A 176 -10.26 -9.24 -3.38
N GLN A 177 -11.38 -8.70 -2.92
CA GLN A 177 -11.60 -8.56 -1.48
C GLN A 177 -11.55 -9.91 -0.76
N PRO A 178 -10.87 -9.99 0.40
CA PRO A 178 -10.76 -11.19 1.21
C PRO A 178 -12.03 -11.40 2.06
N THR A 179 -13.16 -11.71 1.42
CA THR A 179 -14.48 -11.78 2.06
C THR A 179 -14.56 -12.81 3.18
N ASP A 180 -13.69 -13.80 3.17
CA ASP A 180 -13.56 -14.80 4.25
C ASP A 180 -12.98 -14.23 5.56
N LEU A 181 -12.35 -13.03 5.49
CA LEU A 181 -11.79 -12.32 6.66
C LEU A 181 -12.74 -11.25 7.21
N PHE A 182 -13.86 -11.00 6.56
CA PHE A 182 -14.78 -9.96 6.99
C PHE A 182 -15.33 -10.24 8.40
N LEU A 183 -15.38 -9.18 9.20
CA LEU A 183 -15.84 -9.27 10.58
C LEU A 183 -17.35 -9.61 10.64
N ASN A 184 -17.69 -10.74 11.21
CA ASN A 184 -19.06 -11.27 11.26
C ASN A 184 -20.07 -10.35 11.98
N PHE A 185 -19.59 -9.42 12.79
CA PHE A 185 -20.43 -8.45 13.52
C PHE A 185 -20.61 -7.12 12.77
N ILE A 186 -20.01 -6.96 11.60
CA ILE A 186 -20.22 -5.81 10.72
C ILE A 186 -21.28 -6.15 9.68
N ASP A 187 -22.35 -5.37 9.64
CA ASP A 187 -23.34 -5.47 8.56
C ASP A 187 -22.74 -4.95 7.26
N GLN A 188 -22.37 -5.85 6.37
CA GLN A 188 -21.71 -5.54 5.10
C GLN A 188 -22.56 -4.65 4.18
N SER A 189 -23.88 -4.62 4.36
CA SER A 189 -24.76 -3.73 3.59
C SER A 189 -24.57 -2.24 3.96
N THR A 190 -23.90 -1.95 5.08
CA THR A 190 -23.61 -0.59 5.55
C THR A 190 -22.20 -0.11 5.16
N VAL A 191 -21.38 -0.99 4.59
CA VAL A 191 -20.01 -0.69 4.15
C VAL A 191 -20.04 -0.04 2.77
N ASP A 192 -19.37 1.09 2.62
CA ASP A 192 -19.26 1.79 1.33
C ASP A 192 -18.13 1.16 0.48
N ASN A 193 -18.50 0.27 -0.42
CA ASN A 193 -17.58 -0.40 -1.35
C ASN A 193 -17.34 0.42 -2.65
N SER A 194 -17.69 1.69 -2.68
CA SER A 194 -17.59 2.49 -3.91
C SER A 194 -16.15 2.62 -4.45
N MET A 195 -15.17 2.53 -3.56
CA MET A 195 -13.75 2.53 -3.91
C MET A 195 -13.36 1.22 -4.61
N GLU A 196 -13.73 0.08 -4.04
CA GLU A 196 -13.43 -1.25 -4.54
C GLU A 196 -14.15 -1.54 -5.87
N VAL A 197 -15.42 -1.09 -6.00
CA VAL A 197 -16.18 -1.16 -7.27
C VAL A 197 -15.48 -0.35 -8.36
N TRP A 198 -15.02 0.85 -8.06
CA TRP A 198 -14.25 1.67 -8.99
C TRP A 198 -12.90 1.02 -9.34
N MET A 199 -12.21 0.43 -8.37
CA MET A 199 -10.95 -0.28 -8.62
C MET A 199 -11.15 -1.54 -9.49
N GLU A 200 -12.30 -2.19 -9.39
CA GLU A 200 -12.68 -3.29 -10.28
C GLU A 200 -12.81 -2.82 -11.73
N GLU A 201 -13.48 -1.69 -11.96
CA GLU A 201 -13.57 -1.08 -13.29
C GLU A 201 -12.18 -0.68 -13.81
N LEU A 202 -11.35 -0.09 -12.95
CA LEU A 202 -9.98 0.28 -13.28
C LEU A 202 -9.15 -0.94 -13.71
N ALA A 203 -9.24 -2.04 -12.96
CA ALA A 203 -8.51 -3.28 -13.24
C ALA A 203 -8.89 -3.90 -14.61
N HIS A 204 -10.14 -3.73 -15.03
CA HIS A 204 -10.61 -4.20 -16.33
C HIS A 204 -10.20 -3.28 -17.50
N ASN A 205 -10.00 -1.99 -17.23
CA ASN A 205 -9.70 -0.98 -18.26
C ASN A 205 -8.20 -0.80 -18.56
N MET A 206 -7.33 -1.40 -17.77
CA MET A 206 -5.88 -1.38 -17.96
C MET A 206 -5.28 -2.78 -17.98
N ASN A 207 -4.02 -2.90 -18.41
CA ASN A 207 -3.27 -4.13 -18.30
C ASN A 207 -2.30 -4.01 -17.11
N TRP A 208 -2.29 -4.98 -16.23
CA TRP A 208 -1.37 -5.02 -15.08
C TRP A 208 -0.79 -6.42 -14.89
N LYS A 209 0.43 -6.52 -14.30
CA LYS A 209 1.08 -7.79 -14.05
C LYS A 209 1.03 -8.22 -12.59
N LEU A 210 1.22 -7.28 -11.67
CA LEU A 210 1.31 -7.56 -10.24
C LEU A 210 0.52 -6.51 -9.46
N TRP A 211 -0.28 -6.95 -8.49
CA TRP A 211 -1.06 -6.07 -7.63
C TRP A 211 -0.77 -6.39 -6.16
N LEU A 212 -0.22 -5.41 -5.43
CA LEU A 212 0.09 -5.52 -4.01
C LEU A 212 -0.77 -4.54 -3.22
N PHE A 213 -1.42 -5.02 -2.17
CA PHE A 213 -2.32 -4.22 -1.35
C PHE A 213 -2.26 -4.61 0.13
N ALA A 214 -2.97 -3.87 1.02
CA ALA A 214 -2.99 -4.07 2.47
C ALA A 214 -4.42 -3.96 3.04
N HIS A 215 -4.68 -3.14 4.05
CA HIS A 215 -5.97 -2.78 4.61
C HIS A 215 -6.69 -3.88 5.42
N TYR A 216 -6.67 -5.14 4.99
CA TYR A 216 -7.42 -6.24 5.64
C TYR A 216 -6.62 -6.99 6.70
N HIS A 217 -5.44 -6.48 7.08
CA HIS A 217 -4.59 -6.97 8.16
C HIS A 217 -4.26 -8.46 8.08
N THR A 218 -3.88 -8.95 6.91
CA THR A 218 -3.38 -10.31 6.71
C THR A 218 -2.24 -10.33 5.69
N ASP A 219 -1.41 -11.34 5.81
CA ASP A 219 -0.32 -11.60 4.87
C ASP A 219 -0.67 -12.88 4.11
N ARG A 220 -0.98 -12.78 2.82
CA ARG A 220 -1.31 -13.93 1.98
C ARG A 220 -1.32 -13.63 0.48
N ILE A 221 -1.17 -14.68 -0.32
CA ILE A 221 -1.45 -14.66 -1.74
C ILE A 221 -2.96 -14.76 -1.94
N GLU A 222 -3.58 -13.72 -2.51
CA GLU A 222 -5.03 -13.63 -2.67
C GLU A 222 -5.51 -14.28 -3.97
N TRP A 223 -4.73 -14.08 -5.05
CA TRP A 223 -5.01 -14.54 -6.40
C TRP A 223 -3.70 -14.60 -7.18
N PRO A 224 -3.61 -15.26 -8.35
CA PRO A 224 -2.42 -15.15 -9.19
C PRO A 224 -2.03 -13.70 -9.42
N HIS A 225 -0.77 -13.38 -9.15
CA HIS A 225 -0.20 -12.03 -9.22
C HIS A 225 -0.82 -11.01 -8.26
N VAL A 226 -1.51 -11.45 -7.20
CA VAL A 226 -2.15 -10.57 -6.21
C VAL A 226 -1.75 -10.99 -4.81
N GLU A 227 -1.06 -10.11 -4.10
CA GLU A 227 -0.61 -10.37 -2.73
C GLU A 227 -1.09 -9.28 -1.79
N GLN A 228 -1.48 -9.71 -0.60
CA GLN A 228 -1.89 -8.86 0.49
C GLN A 228 -0.84 -8.87 1.59
N PHE A 229 -0.55 -7.68 2.13
CA PHE A 229 0.47 -7.45 3.15
C PHE A 229 -0.11 -6.87 4.43
N TYR A 230 0.46 -7.28 5.55
CA TYR A 230 0.21 -6.71 6.88
C TYR A 230 1.50 -6.63 7.70
N MET A 231 1.93 -7.75 8.29
CA MET A 231 3.08 -7.81 9.20
C MET A 231 4.39 -8.13 8.48
N GLU A 232 4.32 -8.87 7.40
CA GLU A 232 5.50 -9.33 6.67
C GLU A 232 6.19 -8.19 5.93
N ILE A 233 7.49 -8.36 5.74
CA ILE A 233 8.32 -7.47 4.93
C ILE A 233 8.99 -8.33 3.87
N GLU A 234 8.68 -8.06 2.61
CA GLU A 234 9.25 -8.80 1.48
C GLU A 234 10.09 -7.94 0.57
N SER A 235 11.06 -8.57 -0.08
CA SER A 235 11.79 -7.97 -1.19
C SER A 235 10.89 -7.85 -2.42
N LEU A 236 10.79 -6.64 -3.00
CA LEU A 236 10.05 -6.45 -4.24
C LEU A 236 10.61 -7.34 -5.37
N ASN A 237 11.93 -7.49 -5.44
CA ASN A 237 12.57 -8.37 -6.41
C ASN A 237 12.14 -9.83 -6.24
N ASP A 238 12.05 -10.32 -5.01
CA ASP A 238 11.69 -11.73 -4.75
C ASP A 238 10.22 -11.99 -5.11
N ILE A 239 9.33 -11.02 -4.87
CA ILE A 239 7.94 -11.09 -5.33
C ILE A 239 7.88 -11.18 -6.87
N VAL A 240 8.61 -10.32 -7.57
CA VAL A 240 8.65 -10.32 -9.05
C VAL A 240 9.22 -11.63 -9.59
N VAL A 241 10.31 -12.15 -9.00
CA VAL A 241 10.92 -13.43 -9.38
C VAL A 241 9.94 -14.59 -9.16
N ARG A 242 9.23 -14.62 -8.03
CA ARG A 242 8.21 -15.63 -7.72
C ARG A 242 7.14 -15.71 -8.80
N TRP A 243 6.56 -14.58 -9.18
CA TRP A 243 5.51 -14.54 -10.20
C TRP A 243 6.03 -14.78 -11.61
N THR A 244 7.24 -14.35 -11.93
CA THR A 244 7.88 -14.69 -13.22
C THR A 244 8.06 -16.20 -13.34
N ARG A 245 8.55 -16.86 -12.27
CA ARG A 245 8.69 -18.32 -12.25
C ARG A 245 7.35 -19.04 -12.38
N TYR A 246 6.31 -18.53 -11.68
CA TYR A 246 4.97 -19.08 -11.81
C TYR A 246 4.45 -19.03 -13.26
N ASP A 247 4.66 -17.92 -13.96
CA ASP A 247 4.27 -17.78 -15.36
C ASP A 247 4.99 -18.78 -16.28
N GLU A 248 6.25 -19.08 -15.99
CA GLU A 248 7.07 -19.98 -16.79
C GLU A 248 6.79 -21.46 -16.52
N THR A 249 6.52 -21.83 -15.27
CA THR A 249 6.49 -23.22 -14.81
C THR A 249 5.13 -23.70 -14.33
N GLY A 250 4.24 -22.80 -13.96
CA GLY A 250 3.01 -23.09 -13.24
C GLY A 250 3.24 -23.48 -11.77
N GLU A 251 4.50 -23.47 -11.30
CA GLU A 251 4.85 -23.78 -9.92
C GLU A 251 4.97 -22.50 -9.10
N LEU A 252 4.20 -22.42 -8.01
CA LEU A 252 4.27 -21.33 -7.08
C LEU A 252 5.10 -21.74 -5.85
N ASP A 253 6.22 -21.08 -5.68
CA ASP A 253 7.07 -21.22 -4.50
C ASP A 253 6.60 -20.19 -3.47
N TRP A 254 5.75 -20.62 -2.54
CA TRP A 254 5.17 -19.71 -1.55
C TRP A 254 5.60 -20.04 -0.12
N TRP A 255 5.87 -19.03 0.65
CA TRP A 255 5.98 -19.09 2.10
C TRP A 255 4.81 -18.37 2.79
N LEU A 256 4.11 -17.47 2.05
CA LEU A 256 2.87 -16.84 2.52
C LEU A 256 1.68 -17.81 2.41
N PRO A 257 0.72 -17.73 3.33
CA PRO A 257 -0.56 -18.43 3.18
C PRO A 257 -1.25 -18.08 1.88
N ILE A 258 -1.97 -19.02 1.29
CA ILE A 258 -2.83 -18.76 0.12
C ILE A 258 -4.29 -18.62 0.56
N SER A 259 -5.04 -17.74 -0.11
CA SER A 259 -6.46 -17.54 0.17
C SER A 259 -7.29 -18.80 -0.16
N PRO A 260 -8.45 -19.00 0.48
CA PRO A 260 -9.36 -20.08 0.11
C PRO A 260 -9.78 -20.03 -1.37
N LYS A 261 -9.89 -18.84 -1.94
CA LYS A 261 -10.22 -18.60 -3.35
C LYS A 261 -9.09 -19.07 -4.26
N MET A 262 -7.84 -18.67 -3.96
CA MET A 262 -6.65 -19.12 -4.69
C MET A 262 -6.48 -20.64 -4.62
N LYS A 263 -6.72 -21.23 -3.44
CA LYS A 263 -6.63 -22.68 -3.24
C LYS A 263 -7.61 -23.45 -4.14
N ARG A 264 -8.90 -23.05 -4.18
CA ARG A 264 -9.89 -23.67 -5.09
C ARG A 264 -9.48 -23.58 -6.55
N MET A 265 -9.02 -22.41 -7.00
CA MET A 265 -8.52 -22.25 -8.37
C MET A 265 -7.41 -23.24 -8.70
N MET A 266 -6.43 -23.44 -7.78
CA MET A 266 -5.33 -24.37 -8.00
C MET A 266 -5.79 -25.84 -7.98
N GLU A 267 -6.87 -26.16 -7.27
CA GLU A 267 -7.49 -27.50 -7.20
C GLU A 267 -8.43 -27.75 -8.39
N GLY A 268 -8.67 -26.75 -9.25
CA GLY A 268 -9.52 -26.85 -10.45
C GLY A 268 -11.02 -26.79 -10.16
N GLU A 269 -11.41 -26.17 -9.05
CA GLU A 269 -12.79 -25.99 -8.61
C GLU A 269 -13.38 -24.63 -9.08
#